data_ab1e2e6d43d3ea9ff9caba4af51512f5
#
_entry.id   ab1e2e6d43d3ea9ff9caba4af51512f5
#
_cell.length_a   1.000
_cell.length_b   1.000
_cell.length_c   1.000
_cell.angle_alpha   90.00
_cell.angle_beta   90.00
_cell.angle_gamma   90.00
#
_symmetry.space_group_name_H-M   'P 1'
#
loop_
_entity.id
_entity.type
_entity.pdbx_description
1 polymer ?
#
loop_
_entity_poly.entity_id
_entity_poly.type
_entity_poly.pdbx_seq_one_letter_code
_entity_poly.pdbx_strand_id
1 'polypeptide(L)'
;MTINQAYDLIDQLLDKSDQPYFTENEKDDFIRQAIHEFINNHYSRYDIDQVSRDALALFTEYVEIDSDDSDWLNYGVDMPDEYVHLVHLRINYASVSQSPSNFTSAKIIGAKDFWDLENSKDPYNRPDKQSPICYIRQPGPSNSVRAYFRPTTSTGAIQALVLRSRSHDECFDDSNAGDG
;
A
#
# COMPACT_ATOMS: atom_id res chain seq x y z
N MET A 1 -4.56 9.85 -21.00
CA MET A 1 -5.82 9.21 -21.51
C MET A 1 -6.90 9.63 -20.54
N THR A 2 -8.00 10.20 -21.02
CA THR A 2 -9.13 10.56 -20.15
C THR A 2 -9.99 9.32 -19.87
N ILE A 3 -10.86 9.39 -18.86
CA ILE A 3 -11.78 8.30 -18.55
C ILE A 3 -12.73 7.99 -19.70
N ASN A 4 -13.24 9.04 -20.36
CA ASN A 4 -14.11 8.86 -21.50
C ASN A 4 -13.41 8.11 -22.63
N GLN A 5 -12.13 8.38 -22.88
CA GLN A 5 -11.33 7.62 -23.85
C GLN A 5 -11.15 6.15 -23.43
N ALA A 6 -11.06 5.86 -22.11
CA ALA A 6 -11.01 4.49 -21.62
C ALA A 6 -12.35 3.77 -21.83
N TYR A 7 -13.46 4.44 -21.56
CA TYR A 7 -14.80 3.88 -21.82
C TYR A 7 -15.04 3.63 -23.31
N ASP A 8 -14.67 4.59 -24.16
CA ASP A 8 -14.77 4.42 -25.61
C ASP A 8 -13.91 3.24 -26.10
N LEU A 9 -12.73 3.05 -25.53
CA LEU A 9 -11.86 1.93 -25.86
C LEU A 9 -12.49 0.59 -25.44
N ILE A 10 -13.11 0.51 -24.26
CA ILE A 10 -13.83 -0.67 -23.80
C ILE A 10 -14.97 -1.00 -24.77
N ASP A 11 -15.78 0.00 -25.15
CA ASP A 11 -16.90 -0.19 -26.08
C ASP A 11 -16.40 -0.62 -27.46
N GLN A 12 -15.29 -0.08 -27.96
CA GLN A 12 -14.67 -0.50 -29.21
C GLN A 12 -14.14 -1.93 -29.16
N LEU A 13 -13.49 -2.32 -28.07
CA LEU A 13 -12.97 -3.68 -27.89
C LEU A 13 -14.09 -4.73 -27.81
N LEU A 14 -15.25 -4.31 -27.32
CA LEU A 14 -16.43 -5.17 -27.24
C LEU A 14 -17.32 -5.11 -28.52
N ASP A 15 -16.87 -4.34 -29.53
CA ASP A 15 -17.64 -4.09 -30.77
C ASP A 15 -19.04 -3.52 -30.49
N LYS A 16 -19.13 -2.58 -29.54
CA LYS A 16 -20.37 -1.99 -29.03
C LYS A 16 -20.36 -0.44 -29.06
N SER A 17 -19.56 0.14 -29.94
CA SER A 17 -19.39 1.60 -30.04
C SER A 17 -20.70 2.37 -30.28
N ASP A 18 -21.65 1.77 -30.97
CA ASP A 18 -22.92 2.42 -31.34
C ASP A 18 -24.03 2.25 -30.29
N GLN A 19 -23.91 1.24 -29.40
CA GLN A 19 -24.86 1.00 -28.32
C GLN A 19 -24.10 0.46 -27.11
N PRO A 20 -23.72 1.30 -26.15
CA PRO A 20 -22.99 0.86 -24.98
C PRO A 20 -23.79 -0.20 -24.21
N TYR A 21 -23.21 -1.38 -24.08
CA TYR A 21 -23.84 -2.52 -23.39
C TYR A 21 -23.72 -2.39 -21.86
N PHE A 22 -22.63 -1.76 -21.42
CA PHE A 22 -22.33 -1.55 -20.01
C PHE A 22 -22.52 -0.10 -19.60
N THR A 23 -23.04 0.09 -18.40
CA THR A 23 -23.12 1.40 -17.74
C THR A 23 -21.71 1.89 -17.36
N GLU A 24 -21.54 3.18 -17.12
CA GLU A 24 -20.28 3.76 -16.66
C GLU A 24 -19.80 3.09 -15.36
N ASN A 25 -20.68 2.84 -14.40
CA ASN A 25 -20.34 2.16 -13.14
C ASN A 25 -19.82 0.74 -13.37
N GLU A 26 -20.41 -0.01 -14.30
CA GLU A 26 -19.92 -1.36 -14.63
C GLU A 26 -18.53 -1.31 -15.29
N LYS A 27 -18.29 -0.29 -16.13
CA LYS A 27 -16.96 -0.08 -16.74
C LYS A 27 -15.92 0.30 -15.67
N ASP A 28 -16.27 1.11 -14.70
CA ASP A 28 -15.41 1.43 -13.55
C ASP A 28 -15.03 0.19 -12.75
N ASP A 29 -15.99 -0.68 -12.48
CA ASP A 29 -15.73 -1.94 -11.79
C ASP A 29 -14.77 -2.84 -12.60
N PHE A 30 -14.92 -2.91 -13.92
CA PHE A 30 -13.98 -3.65 -14.78
C PHE A 30 -12.57 -3.05 -14.76
N ILE A 31 -12.46 -1.72 -14.83
CA ILE A 31 -11.16 -1.03 -14.75
C ILE A 31 -10.52 -1.31 -13.39
N ARG A 32 -11.26 -1.19 -12.30
CA ARG A 32 -10.77 -1.45 -10.94
C ARG A 32 -10.29 -2.91 -10.79
N GLN A 33 -11.07 -3.86 -11.28
CA GLN A 33 -10.66 -5.27 -11.27
C GLN A 33 -9.39 -5.49 -12.10
N ALA A 34 -9.30 -4.91 -13.28
CA ALA A 34 -8.12 -5.02 -14.13
C ALA A 34 -6.86 -4.45 -13.46
N ILE A 35 -6.97 -3.31 -12.78
CA ILE A 35 -5.89 -2.72 -11.98
C ILE A 35 -5.45 -3.68 -10.87
N HIS A 36 -6.37 -4.25 -10.12
CA HIS A 36 -6.06 -5.22 -9.07
C HIS A 36 -5.34 -6.46 -9.63
N GLU A 37 -5.82 -7.02 -10.71
CA GLU A 37 -5.19 -8.17 -11.37
C GLU A 37 -3.78 -7.81 -11.89
N PHE A 38 -3.62 -6.63 -12.47
CA PHE A 38 -2.32 -6.14 -12.93
C PHE A 38 -1.32 -6.03 -11.78
N ILE A 39 -1.72 -5.39 -10.67
CA ILE A 39 -0.89 -5.27 -9.47
C ILE A 39 -0.50 -6.65 -8.94
N ASN A 40 -1.45 -7.55 -8.76
CA ASN A 40 -1.21 -8.89 -8.22
C ASN A 40 -0.27 -9.72 -9.12
N ASN A 41 -0.41 -9.62 -10.43
CA ASN A 41 0.43 -10.35 -11.38
C ASN A 41 1.90 -9.87 -11.35
N HIS A 42 2.13 -8.57 -11.16
CA HIS A 42 3.48 -8.01 -11.12
C HIS A 42 4.09 -8.04 -9.72
N TYR A 43 3.28 -7.98 -8.66
CA TYR A 43 3.76 -7.96 -7.28
C TYR A 43 4.59 -9.19 -6.91
N SER A 44 4.22 -10.36 -7.37
CA SER A 44 4.97 -11.60 -7.10
C SER A 44 6.42 -11.57 -7.59
N ARG A 45 6.75 -10.68 -8.51
CA ARG A 45 8.09 -10.49 -9.09
C ARG A 45 8.74 -9.17 -8.71
N TYR A 46 8.08 -8.37 -7.88
CA TYR A 46 8.52 -7.01 -7.56
C TYR A 46 9.97 -6.96 -7.04
N ASP A 47 10.35 -7.89 -6.16
CA ASP A 47 11.69 -7.91 -5.57
C ASP A 47 12.78 -8.40 -6.53
N ILE A 48 12.40 -9.13 -7.57
CA ILE A 48 13.33 -9.86 -8.44
C ILE A 48 13.52 -9.13 -9.77
N ASP A 49 12.45 -8.54 -10.31
CA ASP A 49 12.40 -8.06 -11.68
C ASP A 49 12.22 -6.54 -11.75
N GLN A 50 13.16 -5.86 -12.43
CA GLN A 50 13.10 -4.41 -12.65
C GLN A 50 11.87 -4.02 -13.48
N VAL A 51 11.50 -4.82 -14.48
CA VAL A 51 10.33 -4.54 -15.34
C VAL A 51 9.05 -4.51 -14.50
N SER A 52 8.91 -5.43 -13.55
CA SER A 52 7.76 -5.45 -12.63
C SER A 52 7.75 -4.23 -11.70
N ARG A 53 8.92 -3.78 -11.22
CA ARG A 53 9.03 -2.55 -10.42
C ARG A 53 8.63 -1.31 -11.22
N ASP A 54 9.13 -1.19 -12.44
CA ASP A 54 8.82 -0.06 -13.32
C ASP A 54 7.32 -0.05 -13.69
N ALA A 55 6.74 -1.22 -13.95
CA ALA A 55 5.32 -1.36 -14.24
C ALA A 55 4.43 -0.93 -13.05
N LEU A 56 4.86 -1.23 -11.82
CA LEU A 56 4.12 -0.89 -10.61
C LEU A 56 4.46 0.49 -10.04
N ALA A 57 5.41 1.23 -10.63
CA ALA A 57 5.85 2.52 -10.10
C ALA A 57 4.72 3.55 -9.96
N LEU A 58 3.74 3.52 -10.88
CA LEU A 58 2.59 4.41 -10.85
C LEU A 58 1.61 4.12 -9.70
N PHE A 59 1.61 2.89 -9.19
CA PHE A 59 0.74 2.43 -8.09
C PHE A 59 1.44 2.45 -6.75
N THR A 60 2.72 2.83 -6.72
CA THR A 60 3.55 2.83 -5.52
C THR A 60 3.49 4.20 -4.86
N GLU A 61 3.17 4.22 -3.56
CA GLU A 61 3.09 5.45 -2.78
C GLU A 61 3.83 5.31 -1.46
N TYR A 62 4.53 6.39 -1.07
CA TYR A 62 5.08 6.54 0.28
C TYR A 62 4.04 7.19 1.18
N VAL A 63 3.66 6.49 2.22
CA VAL A 63 2.77 7.02 3.26
C VAL A 63 3.60 7.28 4.51
N GLU A 64 3.59 8.52 4.98
CA GLU A 64 4.15 8.89 6.28
C GLU A 64 3.04 8.88 7.32
N ILE A 65 3.30 8.21 8.43
CA ILE A 65 2.38 8.10 9.54
C ILE A 65 3.05 8.75 10.74
N ASP A 66 2.53 9.89 11.14
CA ASP A 66 3.08 10.67 12.24
C ASP A 66 2.79 10.05 13.60
N SER A 67 3.69 10.32 14.54
CA SER A 67 3.67 9.83 15.92
C SER A 67 2.56 10.40 16.81
N ASP A 68 1.84 11.40 16.35
CA ASP A 68 0.77 12.05 17.12
C ASP A 68 -0.53 11.23 17.13
N ASP A 69 -0.61 10.21 16.30
CA ASP A 69 -1.72 9.27 16.34
C ASP A 69 -1.51 8.27 17.49
N SER A 70 -2.19 8.51 18.61
CA SER A 70 -2.04 7.75 19.86
C SER A 70 -2.45 6.26 19.73
N ASP A 71 -3.06 5.87 18.64
CA ASP A 71 -3.57 4.52 18.43
C ASP A 71 -2.51 3.53 17.94
N TRP A 72 -1.41 4.01 17.36
CA TRP A 72 -0.37 3.11 16.83
C TRP A 72 0.46 2.38 17.88
N LEU A 73 0.44 2.87 19.11
CA LEU A 73 1.14 2.24 20.24
C LEU A 73 0.61 0.86 20.60
N ASN A 74 -0.69 0.67 20.52
CA ASN A 74 -1.36 -0.55 21.01
C ASN A 74 -2.03 -1.37 19.91
N TYR A 75 -2.44 -0.74 18.80
CA TYR A 75 -3.34 -1.36 17.82
C TYR A 75 -2.77 -1.45 16.41
N GLY A 76 -1.53 -1.05 16.21
CA GLY A 76 -0.94 -0.97 14.87
C GLY A 76 -1.35 0.30 14.12
N VAL A 77 -0.87 0.44 12.92
CA VAL A 77 -1.05 1.58 12.03
C VAL A 77 -2.04 1.22 10.95
N ASP A 78 -3.05 2.05 10.72
CA ASP A 78 -3.98 1.86 9.62
C ASP A 78 -3.26 2.11 8.29
N MET A 79 -3.44 1.19 7.35
CA MET A 79 -2.98 1.36 5.98
C MET A 79 -3.90 2.35 5.26
N PRO A 80 -3.38 3.07 4.26
CA PRO A 80 -4.20 3.99 3.48
C PRO A 80 -5.36 3.27 2.81
N ASP A 81 -6.39 4.04 2.47
CA ASP A 81 -7.50 3.55 1.67
C ASP A 81 -6.97 2.99 0.34
N GLU A 82 -7.68 2.00 -0.21
CA GLU A 82 -7.28 1.31 -1.45
C GLU A 82 -5.93 0.57 -1.39
N TYR A 83 -5.45 0.29 -0.20
CA TYR A 83 -4.26 -0.53 0.02
C TYR A 83 -4.42 -1.92 -0.61
N VAL A 84 -3.41 -2.34 -1.39
CA VAL A 84 -3.33 -3.67 -1.98
C VAL A 84 -2.20 -4.48 -1.35
N HIS A 85 -0.97 -3.97 -1.36
CA HIS A 85 0.19 -4.65 -0.81
C HIS A 85 1.14 -3.69 -0.10
N LEU A 86 1.78 -4.16 0.98
CA LEU A 86 2.92 -3.49 1.62
C LEU A 86 4.21 -3.96 0.95
N VAL A 87 4.93 -3.03 0.36
CA VAL A 87 6.22 -3.30 -0.25
C VAL A 87 7.34 -3.20 0.79
N HIS A 88 7.32 -2.13 1.58
CA HIS A 88 8.38 -1.85 2.53
C HIS A 88 7.86 -1.02 3.69
N LEU A 89 8.32 -1.31 4.90
CA LEU A 89 8.05 -0.51 6.09
C LEU A 89 9.37 -0.07 6.73
N ARG A 90 9.46 1.21 7.06
CA ARG A 90 10.58 1.79 7.79
C ARG A 90 10.07 2.46 9.06
N ILE A 91 10.82 2.32 10.14
CA ILE A 91 10.46 2.88 11.45
C ILE A 91 11.61 3.75 11.95
N ASN A 92 11.30 4.97 12.32
CA ASN A 92 12.21 5.85 13.03
C ASN A 92 11.84 5.85 14.51
N TYR A 93 12.73 5.37 15.35
CA TYR A 93 12.56 5.29 16.79
C TYR A 93 13.07 6.55 17.55
N ALA A 94 13.59 7.52 16.83
CA ALA A 94 14.06 8.76 17.42
C ALA A 94 12.93 9.80 17.44
N SER A 95 12.78 10.49 18.54
CA SER A 95 11.73 11.51 18.73
C SER A 95 11.96 12.81 17.97
N VAL A 96 13.08 12.95 17.26
CA VAL A 96 13.46 14.21 16.59
C VAL A 96 14.16 13.91 15.28
N SER A 97 13.70 14.59 14.24
CA SER A 97 14.29 14.64 12.90
C SER A 97 13.91 13.51 11.96
N GLN A 98 13.11 13.85 10.97
CA GLN A 98 12.77 13.06 9.79
C GLN A 98 13.99 12.85 8.85
N SER A 99 15.20 12.76 9.40
CA SER A 99 16.36 12.46 8.57
C SER A 99 16.24 11.04 8.02
N PRO A 100 16.33 10.81 6.71
CA PRO A 100 16.25 9.49 6.09
C PRO A 100 17.22 8.47 6.69
N SER A 101 18.32 8.93 7.28
CA SER A 101 19.34 8.08 7.90
C SER A 101 18.89 7.43 9.22
N ASN A 102 17.80 7.88 9.82
CA ASN A 102 17.33 7.38 11.12
C ASN A 102 16.25 6.30 11.01
N PHE A 103 15.84 5.97 9.78
CA PHE A 103 14.84 4.95 9.56
C PHE A 103 15.45 3.55 9.46
N THR A 104 14.91 2.62 10.22
CA THR A 104 15.27 1.20 10.19
C THR A 104 14.20 0.41 9.44
N SER A 105 14.61 -0.43 8.51
CA SER A 105 13.69 -1.29 7.76
C SER A 105 13.12 -2.39 8.65
N ALA A 106 11.81 -2.55 8.66
CA ALA A 106 11.14 -3.64 9.35
C ALA A 106 11.03 -4.87 8.45
N LYS A 107 11.29 -6.04 9.02
CA LYS A 107 11.07 -7.31 8.34
C LYS A 107 9.59 -7.66 8.36
N ILE A 108 8.98 -7.82 7.18
CA ILE A 108 7.59 -8.26 7.06
C ILE A 108 7.55 -9.78 7.25
N ILE A 109 6.73 -10.25 8.18
CA ILE A 109 6.61 -11.67 8.54
C ILE A 109 5.15 -12.08 8.70
N GLY A 110 4.89 -13.39 8.71
CA GLY A 110 3.56 -13.93 8.97
C GLY A 110 3.11 -13.74 10.42
N ALA A 111 1.81 -13.75 10.66
CA ALA A 111 1.23 -13.54 11.98
C ALA A 111 1.76 -14.55 13.03
N LYS A 112 1.92 -15.82 12.66
CA LYS A 112 2.45 -16.85 13.57
C LYS A 112 3.86 -16.50 14.03
N ASP A 113 4.75 -16.22 13.07
CA ASP A 113 6.15 -15.92 13.36
C ASP A 113 6.28 -14.62 14.17
N PHE A 114 5.40 -13.64 13.93
CA PHE A 114 5.35 -12.40 14.69
C PHE A 114 5.09 -12.65 16.18
N TRP A 115 4.08 -13.45 16.51
CA TRP A 115 3.75 -13.78 17.90
C TRP A 115 4.79 -14.69 18.56
N ASP A 116 5.39 -15.61 17.82
CA ASP A 116 6.46 -16.49 18.31
C ASP A 116 7.71 -15.67 18.65
N LEU A 117 8.08 -14.70 17.83
CA LEU A 117 9.22 -13.82 18.08
C LEU A 117 8.96 -12.79 19.18
N GLU A 118 7.75 -12.23 19.26
CA GLU A 118 7.37 -11.28 20.32
C GLU A 118 7.47 -11.94 21.71
N ASN A 119 7.01 -13.18 21.81
CA ASN A 119 7.01 -13.94 23.06
C ASN A 119 8.30 -14.73 23.30
N SER A 120 9.30 -14.62 22.42
CA SER A 120 10.56 -15.33 22.56
C SER A 120 11.27 -14.94 23.86
N LYS A 121 11.71 -15.96 24.60
CA LYS A 121 12.57 -15.78 25.78
C LYS A 121 14.04 -15.61 25.40
N ASP A 122 14.38 -15.90 24.16
CA ASP A 122 15.73 -15.76 23.63
C ASP A 122 15.98 -14.30 23.26
N PRO A 123 16.91 -13.60 23.93
CA PRO A 123 17.20 -12.21 23.67
C PRO A 123 17.75 -11.97 22.27
N TYR A 124 18.34 -12.97 21.61
CA TYR A 124 18.89 -12.86 20.25
C TYR A 124 17.81 -12.95 19.16
N ASN A 125 16.66 -13.55 19.48
CA ASN A 125 15.55 -13.69 18.53
C ASN A 125 14.44 -12.66 18.78
N ARG A 126 14.55 -11.89 19.87
CA ARG A 126 13.55 -10.89 20.20
C ARG A 126 13.72 -9.66 19.32
N PRO A 127 12.63 -9.12 18.73
CA PRO A 127 12.71 -7.90 17.91
C PRO A 127 13.21 -6.72 18.75
N ASP A 128 14.12 -5.96 18.17
CA ASP A 128 14.70 -4.76 18.74
C ASP A 128 14.61 -3.58 17.76
N LYS A 129 15.09 -2.39 18.16
CA LYS A 129 15.06 -1.18 17.32
C LYS A 129 15.96 -1.26 16.08
N GLN A 130 16.91 -2.19 16.06
CA GLN A 130 17.82 -2.41 14.93
C GLN A 130 17.28 -3.48 13.98
N SER A 131 16.42 -4.35 14.47
CA SER A 131 15.81 -5.45 13.74
C SER A 131 14.29 -5.52 14.00
N PRO A 132 13.54 -4.47 13.64
CA PRO A 132 12.11 -4.46 13.85
C PRO A 132 11.41 -5.46 12.93
N ILE A 133 10.29 -5.99 13.42
CA ILE A 133 9.42 -6.88 12.65
C ILE A 133 8.05 -6.24 12.47
N CYS A 134 7.40 -6.58 11.38
CA CYS A 134 6.05 -6.14 11.04
C CYS A 134 5.20 -7.29 10.54
N TYR A 135 3.91 -7.31 10.86
CA TYR A 135 2.95 -8.13 10.16
C TYR A 135 1.69 -7.34 9.84
N ILE A 136 1.00 -7.74 8.78
CA ILE A 136 -0.23 -7.11 8.33
C ILE A 136 -1.40 -7.98 8.72
N ARG A 137 -2.39 -7.38 9.33
CA ARG A 137 -3.64 -8.02 9.69
C ARG A 137 -4.80 -7.32 9.00
N GLN A 138 -5.65 -8.10 8.36
CA GLN A 138 -7.01 -7.62 8.08
C GLN A 138 -7.76 -7.56 9.40
N PRO A 139 -8.28 -6.40 9.77
CA PRO A 139 -8.99 -6.27 11.02
C PRO A 139 -10.35 -6.93 10.94
N GLY A 140 -10.98 -7.01 12.13
CA GLY A 140 -12.39 -7.31 12.27
C GLY A 140 -13.29 -6.28 11.56
N PRO A 141 -14.50 -6.00 12.08
CA PRO A 141 -15.58 -5.33 11.37
C PRO A 141 -15.34 -3.89 10.87
N SER A 142 -14.26 -3.24 11.27
CA SER A 142 -13.80 -2.00 10.62
C SER A 142 -12.87 -2.38 9.47
N ASN A 143 -13.29 -2.22 8.25
CA ASN A 143 -12.62 -2.64 7.01
C ASN A 143 -11.18 -2.12 6.78
N SER A 144 -10.51 -1.49 7.74
CA SER A 144 -9.14 -0.99 7.58
C SER A 144 -8.10 -2.09 7.80
N VAL A 145 -7.15 -2.20 6.90
CA VAL A 145 -5.97 -3.08 7.04
C VAL A 145 -4.97 -2.41 7.97
N ARG A 146 -4.41 -3.17 8.93
CA ARG A 146 -3.45 -2.63 9.90
C ARG A 146 -2.09 -3.31 9.82
N ALA A 147 -1.03 -2.52 9.92
CA ALA A 147 0.32 -3.01 10.13
C ALA A 147 0.68 -2.94 11.61
N TYR A 148 1.05 -4.08 12.17
CA TYR A 148 1.56 -4.22 13.54
C TYR A 148 3.07 -4.36 13.50
N PHE A 149 3.79 -3.73 14.42
CA PHE A 149 5.24 -3.78 14.45
C PHE A 149 5.77 -3.94 15.87
N ARG A 150 6.99 -4.47 15.98
CA ARG A 150 7.74 -4.61 17.23
C ARG A 150 9.22 -4.26 16.99
N PRO A 151 9.88 -3.65 17.98
CA PRO A 151 9.28 -3.13 19.20
C PRO A 151 8.37 -1.92 18.94
N THR A 152 7.40 -1.71 19.83
CA THR A 152 6.57 -0.51 19.81
C THR A 152 7.37 0.71 20.29
N THR A 153 6.98 1.90 19.86
CA THR A 153 7.56 3.16 20.34
C THR A 153 6.45 4.15 20.64
N SER A 154 6.66 5.02 21.60
CA SER A 154 5.74 6.10 21.94
C SER A 154 6.04 7.38 21.16
N THR A 155 7.16 7.42 20.49
CA THR A 155 7.64 8.57 19.73
C THR A 155 8.38 8.05 18.50
N GLY A 156 8.22 8.72 17.38
CA GLY A 156 8.89 8.31 16.15
C GLY A 156 7.99 8.55 14.93
N ALA A 157 8.47 8.15 13.78
CA ALA A 157 7.72 8.21 12.53
C ALA A 157 7.77 6.85 11.81
N ILE A 158 6.73 6.54 11.08
CA ILE A 158 6.65 5.34 10.25
C ILE A 158 6.51 5.79 8.80
N GLN A 159 7.31 5.21 7.93
CA GLN A 159 7.17 5.34 6.49
C GLN A 159 6.84 3.98 5.91
N ALA A 160 5.72 3.89 5.23
CA ALA A 160 5.31 2.71 4.50
C ALA A 160 5.35 2.98 3.00
N LEU A 161 5.99 2.09 2.25
CA LEU A 161 5.87 2.04 0.80
C LEU A 161 4.80 1.02 0.47
N VAL A 162 3.70 1.48 -0.09
CA VAL A 162 2.52 0.66 -0.38
C VAL A 162 2.17 0.67 -1.86
N LEU A 163 1.58 -0.41 -2.32
CA LEU A 163 0.89 -0.46 -3.59
C LEU A 163 -0.59 -0.19 -3.33
N ARG A 164 -1.14 0.79 -4.02
CA ARG A 164 -2.55 1.19 -3.95
C ARG A 164 -3.25 0.95 -5.28
N SER A 165 -4.49 0.53 -5.19
CA SER A 165 -5.42 0.60 -6.31
C SER A 165 -5.90 2.04 -6.38
N ARG A 166 -5.28 2.87 -7.21
CA ARG A 166 -5.70 4.27 -7.35
C ARG A 166 -7.16 4.33 -7.74
N SER A 167 -7.87 5.30 -7.14
CA SER A 167 -9.23 5.58 -7.54
C SER A 167 -9.26 6.06 -9.00
N HIS A 168 -10.39 5.86 -9.63
CA HIS A 168 -10.67 6.33 -10.97
C HIS A 168 -10.25 7.80 -11.19
N ASP A 169 -10.61 8.69 -10.26
CA ASP A 169 -10.34 10.12 -10.35
C ASP A 169 -8.84 10.43 -10.30
N GLU A 170 -8.05 9.64 -9.56
CA GLU A 170 -6.60 9.79 -9.47
C GLU A 170 -5.86 9.30 -10.73
N CYS A 171 -6.40 8.29 -11.41
CA CYS A 171 -5.80 7.74 -12.63
C CYS A 171 -6.06 8.61 -13.87
N PHE A 172 -7.15 9.37 -13.86
CA PHE A 172 -7.64 10.12 -15.00
C PHE A 172 -7.86 11.61 -14.70
N ASP A 173 -7.05 12.18 -13.79
CA ASP A 173 -7.14 13.59 -13.44
C ASP A 173 -6.96 14.49 -14.68
N ASP A 174 -8.05 15.11 -15.12
CA ASP A 174 -8.11 16.06 -16.20
C ASP A 174 -7.57 17.47 -15.84
N SER A 175 -7.02 17.64 -14.63
CA SER A 175 -6.55 18.95 -14.13
C SER A 175 -5.37 19.54 -14.92
N ASN A 176 -4.77 18.79 -15.85
CA ASN A 176 -3.75 19.25 -16.77
C ASN A 176 -4.26 19.61 -18.18
N ALA A 177 -5.56 19.60 -18.41
CA ALA A 177 -6.18 20.09 -19.67
C ALA A 177 -6.53 21.58 -19.51
N GLY A 178 -5.53 22.39 -19.11
CA GLY A 178 -5.77 23.79 -18.94
C GLY A 178 -4.77 24.63 -19.67
N ASP A 179 -5.16 25.69 -20.19
CA ASP A 179 -4.47 26.92 -20.61
C ASP A 179 -3.29 26.75 -21.57
N GLY A 180 -3.63 26.60 -22.83
CA GLY A 180 -2.84 27.02 -24.00
C GLY A 180 -3.53 28.15 -24.71
#